data_1997bc90cb0c65263de72d50fc9921e9
#
_entry.id   1997bc90cb0c65263de72d50fc9921e9
#
_cell.length_a   1.000
_cell.length_b   1.000
_cell.length_c   1.000
_cell.angle_alpha   90.00
_cell.angle_beta   90.00
_cell.angle_gamma   90.00
#
_symmetry.space_group_name_H-M   'P 1'
#
loop_
_entity.id
_entity.type
_entity.pdbx_description
1 polymer ?
#
loop_
_entity_poly.entity_id
_entity_poly.type
_entity_poly.pdbx_seq_one_letter_code
_entity_poly.pdbx_strand_id
1 'polypeptide(L)'
;GRCWSLVPACQGIDGAVSGARAAFIGGCKGTACTLSDQIYGVPAGGTMAHAWVQMFDSQYEAFKTYCQIYPHNATLLVDTYNVLKSGVPDAIRAFDEVLKPLGIRKCGIRLDSGDMAYLTRKARKMLDEAGWTECTITVSNSLDEYLIQDLWMQDAKIDAFGVGERLITAKSEPVFGCVYKLVAVEDKDGNIVPKIKISENVGKITTPHFKKLYRFYGRDTGKAIADYITVYDETLDDTKDLEIFDPSATWKKKTVYNFTARPLLVPVFLGGKRVVRQPQPAGNSGLLPPAGGHPVGRGEALRQSSQLLCGPVRQAVEHPAGSAPQSKISKKA
;
A
#
# COMPACT_ATOMS: atom_id res chain seq x y z
N GLY A 1 11.55 -1.13 10.12
CA GLY A 1 12.17 -2.27 9.45
C GLY A 1 12.06 -2.18 7.93
N ARG A 2 12.92 -2.82 7.20
CA ARG A 2 12.86 -2.90 5.73
C ARG A 2 11.92 -4.03 5.34
N CYS A 3 11.02 -3.80 4.38
CA CYS A 3 10.14 -4.83 3.85
C CYS A 3 10.57 -5.23 2.44
N TRP A 4 10.62 -6.54 2.18
CA TRP A 4 10.86 -7.15 0.87
C TRP A 4 9.64 -7.96 0.46
N SER A 5 9.19 -7.82 -0.78
CA SER A 5 8.13 -8.65 -1.33
C SER A 5 8.69 -9.99 -1.80
N LEU A 6 8.41 -11.05 -1.05
CA LEU A 6 8.76 -12.42 -1.45
C LEU A 6 7.56 -13.03 -2.20
N VAL A 7 7.74 -13.36 -3.47
CA VAL A 7 6.63 -13.74 -4.37
C VAL A 7 6.76 -15.15 -4.97
N PRO A 8 7.03 -16.22 -4.20
CA PRO A 8 6.94 -17.57 -4.79
C PRO A 8 5.50 -18.11 -4.84
N ALA A 9 4.59 -17.65 -3.95
CA ALA A 9 3.20 -18.12 -3.88
C ALA A 9 2.24 -17.00 -4.30
N CYS A 10 1.77 -17.00 -5.53
CA CYS A 10 0.92 -15.99 -6.14
C CYS A 10 -0.05 -16.59 -7.15
N GLN A 11 -0.95 -15.76 -7.72
CA GLN A 11 -1.93 -16.16 -8.72
C GLN A 11 -1.33 -16.23 -10.15
N GLY A 12 -0.22 -16.91 -10.30
CA GLY A 12 0.49 -17.04 -11.57
C GLY A 12 1.51 -15.93 -11.83
N ILE A 13 2.17 -15.98 -12.98
CA ILE A 13 3.30 -15.11 -13.33
C ILE A 13 2.89 -13.64 -13.34
N ASP A 14 1.76 -13.31 -13.96
CA ASP A 14 1.26 -11.93 -14.03
C ASP A 14 0.94 -11.35 -12.66
N GLY A 15 0.38 -12.18 -11.77
CA GLY A 15 0.14 -11.84 -10.38
C GLY A 15 1.44 -11.53 -9.65
N ALA A 16 2.49 -12.35 -9.84
CA ALA A 16 3.80 -12.13 -9.26
C ALA A 16 4.42 -10.79 -9.70
N VAL A 17 4.45 -10.56 -11.01
CA VAL A 17 5.07 -9.37 -11.61
C VAL A 17 4.34 -8.09 -11.22
N SER A 18 3.01 -8.09 -11.37
CA SER A 18 2.17 -6.93 -11.04
C SER A 18 2.15 -6.63 -9.54
N GLY A 19 2.08 -7.69 -8.71
CA GLY A 19 2.07 -7.55 -7.26
C GLY A 19 3.40 -7.09 -6.70
N ALA A 20 4.54 -7.55 -7.25
CA ALA A 20 5.86 -7.05 -6.88
C ALA A 20 5.99 -5.54 -7.17
N ARG A 21 5.48 -5.09 -8.34
CA ARG A 21 5.40 -3.67 -8.68
C ARG A 21 4.53 -2.89 -7.70
N ALA A 22 3.35 -3.39 -7.38
CA ALA A 22 2.43 -2.75 -6.43
C ALA A 22 3.04 -2.65 -5.03
N ALA A 23 3.68 -3.73 -4.54
CA ALA A 23 4.37 -3.75 -3.25
C ALA A 23 5.53 -2.74 -3.20
N PHE A 24 6.30 -2.60 -4.27
CA PHE A 24 7.37 -1.61 -4.36
C PHE A 24 6.83 -0.17 -4.32
N ILE A 25 5.75 0.12 -5.04
CA ILE A 25 5.05 1.41 -4.96
C ILE A 25 4.52 1.62 -3.53
N GLY A 26 4.02 0.56 -2.88
CA GLY A 26 3.58 0.55 -1.48
C GLY A 26 4.67 0.72 -0.43
N GLY A 27 5.95 0.78 -0.84
CA GLY A 27 7.09 1.08 0.04
C GLY A 27 7.98 -0.12 0.38
N CYS A 28 7.75 -1.29 -0.20
CA CYS A 28 8.71 -2.39 -0.14
C CYS A 28 10.01 -1.99 -0.83
N LYS A 29 11.16 -2.47 -0.34
CA LYS A 29 12.48 -2.09 -0.86
C LYS A 29 12.88 -2.84 -2.13
N GLY A 30 12.24 -3.96 -2.41
CA GLY A 30 12.51 -4.79 -3.57
C GLY A 30 11.67 -6.06 -3.54
N THR A 31 12.00 -6.99 -4.42
CA THR A 31 11.25 -8.22 -4.63
C THR A 31 12.17 -9.42 -4.87
N ALA A 32 11.66 -10.62 -4.62
CA ALA A 32 12.31 -11.86 -5.07
C ALA A 32 11.92 -12.23 -6.53
N CYS A 33 11.01 -11.47 -7.16
CA CYS A 33 10.59 -11.70 -8.54
C CYS A 33 11.53 -10.99 -9.53
N THR A 34 12.51 -11.70 -10.05
CA THR A 34 13.51 -11.16 -11.00
C THR A 34 12.87 -10.63 -12.29
N LEU A 35 11.77 -11.23 -12.74
CA LEU A 35 11.05 -10.77 -13.93
C LEU A 35 10.45 -9.37 -13.73
N SER A 36 10.06 -9.03 -12.50
CA SER A 36 9.57 -7.69 -12.16
C SER A 36 10.66 -6.62 -12.20
N ASP A 37 11.90 -7.00 -11.92
CA ASP A 37 13.06 -6.13 -12.12
C ASP A 37 13.28 -5.86 -13.62
N GLN A 38 13.29 -6.91 -14.41
CA GLN A 38 13.47 -6.79 -15.86
C GLN A 38 12.38 -5.92 -16.53
N ILE A 39 11.11 -6.07 -16.14
CA ILE A 39 9.99 -5.38 -16.78
C ILE A 39 9.78 -3.97 -16.23
N TYR A 40 9.92 -3.79 -14.94
CA TYR A 40 9.53 -2.55 -14.24
C TYR A 40 10.66 -1.86 -13.49
N GLY A 41 11.87 -2.42 -13.46
CA GLY A 41 12.99 -1.91 -12.68
C GLY A 41 12.74 -1.96 -11.16
N VAL A 42 11.95 -2.93 -10.70
CA VAL A 42 11.77 -3.17 -9.25
C VAL A 42 12.99 -3.95 -8.75
N PRO A 43 13.80 -3.40 -7.82
CA PRO A 43 15.04 -4.04 -7.42
C PRO A 43 14.83 -5.49 -6.99
N ALA A 44 15.47 -6.44 -7.69
CA ALA A 44 15.44 -7.83 -7.33
C ALA A 44 16.49 -8.13 -6.25
N GLY A 45 16.13 -8.99 -5.29
CA GLY A 45 17.01 -9.45 -4.25
C GLY A 45 16.44 -10.64 -3.51
N GLY A 46 17.29 -11.34 -2.81
CA GLY A 46 16.90 -12.53 -2.09
C GLY A 46 18.05 -13.10 -1.29
N THR A 47 17.80 -14.24 -0.69
CA THR A 47 18.76 -15.03 0.08
C THR A 47 18.71 -16.48 -0.38
N MET A 48 19.51 -17.35 0.24
CA MET A 48 19.47 -18.79 -0.01
C MET A 48 18.11 -19.40 0.39
N ALA A 49 17.78 -20.54 -0.20
CA ALA A 49 16.70 -21.41 0.25
C ALA A 49 17.25 -22.52 1.17
N HIS A 50 16.36 -23.21 1.92
CA HIS A 50 16.75 -24.40 2.70
C HIS A 50 17.39 -25.47 1.84
N ALA A 51 16.93 -25.65 0.59
CA ALA A 51 17.52 -26.56 -0.37
C ALA A 51 19.00 -26.31 -0.63
N TRP A 52 19.45 -25.06 -0.65
CA TRP A 52 20.87 -24.72 -0.73
C TRP A 52 21.66 -25.32 0.43
N VAL A 53 21.17 -25.14 1.66
CA VAL A 53 21.82 -25.67 2.87
C VAL A 53 21.89 -27.19 2.81
N GLN A 54 20.83 -27.85 2.36
CA GLN A 54 20.73 -29.30 2.26
C GLN A 54 21.57 -29.93 1.16
N MET A 55 22.11 -29.16 0.22
CA MET A 55 23.02 -29.65 -0.83
C MET A 55 24.45 -29.92 -0.33
N PHE A 56 24.80 -29.45 0.86
CA PHE A 56 26.13 -29.59 1.44
C PHE A 56 26.13 -30.64 2.54
N ASP A 57 27.29 -31.22 2.81
CA ASP A 57 27.46 -32.23 3.86
C ASP A 57 27.23 -31.66 5.26
N SER A 58 27.43 -30.35 5.43
CA SER A 58 27.11 -29.66 6.67
C SER A 58 26.54 -28.24 6.40
N GLN A 59 25.70 -27.75 7.31
CA GLN A 59 25.18 -26.39 7.29
C GLN A 59 26.32 -25.34 7.31
N TYR A 60 27.37 -25.62 8.08
CA TYR A 60 28.53 -24.74 8.14
C TYR A 60 29.21 -24.58 6.78
N GLU A 61 29.42 -25.65 6.05
CA GLU A 61 30.02 -25.60 4.70
C GLU A 61 29.17 -24.82 3.73
N ALA A 62 27.85 -25.00 3.78
CA ALA A 62 26.92 -24.20 2.99
C ALA A 62 27.05 -22.69 3.29
N PHE A 63 27.14 -22.34 4.56
CA PHE A 63 27.26 -20.93 5.00
C PHE A 63 28.63 -20.35 4.62
N LYS A 64 29.73 -21.11 4.84
CA LYS A 64 31.06 -20.69 4.45
C LYS A 64 31.15 -20.43 2.96
N THR A 65 30.67 -21.35 2.14
CA THR A 65 30.64 -21.23 0.68
C THR A 65 29.84 -20.02 0.24
N TYR A 66 28.68 -19.79 0.86
CA TYR A 66 27.86 -18.62 0.54
C TYR A 66 28.56 -17.30 0.87
N CYS A 67 29.22 -17.20 2.02
CA CYS A 67 30.00 -16.04 2.39
C CYS A 67 31.21 -15.80 1.44
N GLN A 68 31.81 -16.85 0.91
CA GLN A 68 32.89 -16.73 -0.07
C GLN A 68 32.43 -16.21 -1.43
N ILE A 69 31.22 -16.64 -1.88
CA ILE A 69 30.63 -16.22 -3.16
C ILE A 69 30.02 -14.81 -3.06
N TYR A 70 29.34 -14.52 -1.96
CA TYR A 70 28.60 -13.25 -1.76
C TYR A 70 29.03 -12.49 -0.50
N PRO A 71 30.30 -12.11 -0.35
CA PRO A 71 30.83 -11.55 0.89
C PRO A 71 30.14 -10.23 1.28
N HIS A 72 29.73 -9.40 0.30
CA HIS A 72 29.06 -8.13 0.54
C HIS A 72 27.55 -8.22 0.69
N ASN A 73 26.97 -9.40 0.48
CA ASN A 73 25.51 -9.65 0.58
C ASN A 73 25.22 -10.98 1.29
N ALA A 74 26.05 -11.36 2.25
CA ALA A 74 25.90 -12.61 2.99
C ALA A 74 24.74 -12.51 3.98
N THR A 75 23.62 -13.17 3.66
CA THR A 75 22.50 -13.41 4.56
C THR A 75 22.22 -14.90 4.64
N LEU A 76 22.44 -15.49 5.81
CA LEU A 76 22.43 -16.94 6.03
C LEU A 76 21.10 -17.39 6.63
N LEU A 77 20.48 -18.42 6.05
CA LEU A 77 19.21 -18.99 6.51
C LEU A 77 19.49 -20.03 7.61
N VAL A 78 19.25 -19.64 8.87
CA VAL A 78 19.78 -20.35 10.05
C VAL A 78 18.82 -21.37 10.68
N ASP A 79 17.65 -21.55 10.10
CA ASP A 79 16.58 -22.41 10.66
C ASP A 79 16.34 -23.70 9.88
N THR A 80 17.30 -24.12 9.02
CA THR A 80 17.16 -25.39 8.30
C THR A 80 17.09 -26.58 9.26
N TYR A 81 17.85 -26.55 10.36
CA TYR A 81 17.86 -27.63 11.36
C TYR A 81 17.49 -27.10 12.76
N ASN A 82 18.38 -26.34 13.41
CA ASN A 82 18.14 -25.78 14.72
C ASN A 82 18.78 -24.40 14.85
N VAL A 83 17.97 -23.37 15.01
CA VAL A 83 18.41 -21.98 15.03
C VAL A 83 19.50 -21.72 16.08
N LEU A 84 19.27 -22.11 17.33
CA LEU A 84 20.13 -21.71 18.44
C LEU A 84 21.27 -22.67 18.71
N LYS A 85 21.09 -23.99 18.38
CA LYS A 85 22.12 -25.00 18.66
C LYS A 85 23.15 -25.13 17.53
N SER A 86 22.74 -24.86 16.29
CA SER A 86 23.63 -25.01 15.13
C SER A 86 23.57 -23.79 14.19
N GLY A 87 22.41 -23.31 13.82
CA GLY A 87 22.24 -22.28 12.79
C GLY A 87 22.99 -20.99 13.06
N VAL A 88 22.74 -20.35 14.19
CA VAL A 88 23.43 -19.10 14.57
C VAL A 88 24.91 -19.35 14.90
N PRO A 89 25.30 -20.42 15.63
CA PRO A 89 26.74 -20.75 15.83
C PRO A 89 27.49 -20.95 14.53
N ASP A 90 26.97 -21.74 13.58
CA ASP A 90 27.60 -21.97 12.28
C ASP A 90 27.69 -20.71 11.43
N ALA A 91 26.68 -19.84 11.50
CA ALA A 91 26.70 -18.53 10.85
C ALA A 91 27.80 -17.63 11.41
N ILE A 92 27.91 -17.52 12.73
CA ILE A 92 28.97 -16.75 13.40
C ILE A 92 30.34 -17.29 12.99
N ARG A 93 30.52 -18.61 13.00
CA ARG A 93 31.78 -19.25 12.57
C ARG A 93 32.11 -18.92 11.12
N ALA A 94 31.14 -18.98 10.21
CA ALA A 94 31.37 -18.64 8.81
C ALA A 94 31.73 -17.15 8.63
N PHE A 95 31.07 -16.25 9.38
CA PHE A 95 31.41 -14.83 9.39
C PHE A 95 32.82 -14.57 9.93
N ASP A 96 33.20 -15.22 11.02
CA ASP A 96 34.55 -15.06 11.60
C ASP A 96 35.64 -15.57 10.64
N GLU A 97 35.42 -16.68 9.96
CA GLU A 97 36.42 -17.28 9.08
C GLU A 97 36.51 -16.60 7.70
N VAL A 98 35.39 -16.04 7.19
CA VAL A 98 35.34 -15.51 5.81
C VAL A 98 35.24 -14.00 5.77
N LEU A 99 34.26 -13.40 6.47
CA LEU A 99 33.97 -11.98 6.35
C LEU A 99 34.92 -11.11 7.19
N LYS A 100 35.24 -11.56 8.40
CA LYS A 100 36.11 -10.81 9.32
C LYS A 100 37.53 -10.56 8.78
N PRO A 101 38.20 -11.53 8.14
CA PRO A 101 39.49 -11.29 7.50
C PRO A 101 39.44 -10.29 6.34
N LEU A 102 38.28 -10.16 5.69
CA LEU A 102 38.02 -9.20 4.60
C LEU A 102 37.65 -7.82 5.11
N GLY A 103 37.57 -7.61 6.43
CA GLY A 103 37.12 -6.36 7.02
C GLY A 103 35.61 -6.09 6.83
N ILE A 104 34.82 -7.09 6.43
CA ILE A 104 33.39 -6.96 6.16
C ILE A 104 32.61 -7.21 7.46
N ARG A 105 31.84 -6.18 7.89
CA ARG A 105 31.01 -6.26 9.10
C ARG A 105 29.51 -6.38 8.78
N LYS A 106 29.09 -5.94 7.60
CA LYS A 106 27.70 -6.01 7.15
C LYS A 106 27.38 -7.41 6.66
N CYS A 107 26.56 -8.10 7.40
CA CYS A 107 26.04 -9.42 7.09
C CYS A 107 24.61 -9.56 7.61
N GLY A 108 24.01 -10.72 7.44
CA GLY A 108 22.65 -10.96 7.94
C GLY A 108 22.41 -12.44 8.25
N ILE A 109 21.41 -12.68 9.08
CA ILE A 109 20.77 -13.98 9.22
C ILE A 109 19.30 -13.88 8.87
N ARG A 110 18.72 -15.00 8.43
CA ARG A 110 17.29 -15.11 8.16
C ARG A 110 16.67 -16.26 8.94
N LEU A 111 15.50 -16.01 9.51
CA LEU A 111 14.65 -17.00 10.16
C LEU A 111 13.33 -17.10 9.39
N ASP A 112 12.91 -18.32 9.06
CA ASP A 112 11.71 -18.61 8.27
C ASP A 112 10.70 -19.49 9.04
N SER A 113 11.03 -19.93 10.26
CA SER A 113 10.21 -20.83 11.07
C SER A 113 10.42 -20.65 12.58
N GLY A 114 9.45 -21.15 13.36
CA GLY A 114 9.49 -21.16 14.82
C GLY A 114 8.92 -19.91 15.49
N ASP A 115 9.15 -19.76 16.79
CA ASP A 115 8.77 -18.57 17.56
C ASP A 115 9.72 -17.41 17.23
N MET A 116 9.32 -16.57 16.29
CA MET A 116 10.15 -15.47 15.78
C MET A 116 10.56 -14.47 16.87
N ALA A 117 9.65 -14.15 17.80
CA ALA A 117 9.95 -13.20 18.84
C ALA A 117 11.03 -13.73 19.81
N TYR A 118 10.87 -14.98 20.23
CA TYR A 118 11.85 -15.64 21.10
C TYR A 118 13.19 -15.85 20.38
N LEU A 119 13.15 -16.42 19.18
CA LEU A 119 14.37 -16.80 18.42
C LEU A 119 15.19 -15.58 18.03
N THR A 120 14.55 -14.49 17.59
CA THR A 120 15.29 -13.26 17.19
C THR A 120 15.96 -12.58 18.38
N ARG A 121 15.31 -12.57 19.56
CA ARG A 121 15.95 -12.04 20.79
C ARG A 121 17.18 -12.87 21.18
N LYS A 122 17.07 -14.20 21.11
CA LYS A 122 18.22 -15.09 21.42
C LYS A 122 19.33 -14.98 20.39
N ALA A 123 18.98 -15.01 19.10
CA ALA A 123 19.95 -14.84 18.02
C ALA A 123 20.68 -13.49 18.10
N ARG A 124 19.97 -12.40 18.37
CA ARG A 124 20.58 -11.07 18.56
C ARG A 124 21.61 -11.07 19.69
N LYS A 125 21.24 -11.66 20.83
CA LYS A 125 22.19 -11.79 21.95
C LYS A 125 23.45 -12.57 21.56
N MET A 126 23.31 -13.71 20.88
CA MET A 126 24.47 -14.53 20.46
C MET A 126 25.35 -13.77 19.46
N LEU A 127 24.75 -13.05 18.51
CA LEU A 127 25.49 -12.24 17.52
C LEU A 127 26.25 -11.10 18.20
N ASP A 128 25.62 -10.41 19.16
CA ASP A 128 26.26 -9.31 19.90
C ASP A 128 27.42 -9.80 20.76
N GLU A 129 27.25 -10.91 21.48
CA GLU A 129 28.30 -11.57 22.28
C GLU A 129 29.50 -12.00 21.43
N ALA A 130 29.24 -12.41 20.16
CA ALA A 130 30.30 -12.74 19.19
C ALA A 130 30.90 -11.50 18.50
N GLY A 131 30.41 -10.28 18.81
CA GLY A 131 30.89 -9.03 18.24
C GLY A 131 30.30 -8.70 16.87
N TRP A 132 29.24 -9.41 16.39
CA TRP A 132 28.54 -9.16 15.13
C TRP A 132 27.32 -8.23 15.33
N THR A 133 27.55 -7.08 15.96
CA THR A 133 26.50 -6.10 16.34
C THR A 133 25.81 -5.47 15.13
N GLU A 134 26.48 -5.41 13.97
CA GLU A 134 25.93 -4.88 12.72
C GLU A 134 25.19 -5.95 11.88
N CYS A 135 25.21 -7.21 12.30
CA CYS A 135 24.53 -8.29 11.60
C CYS A 135 23.01 -8.07 11.67
N THR A 136 22.36 -8.04 10.53
CA THR A 136 20.90 -7.84 10.46
C THR A 136 20.15 -9.16 10.64
N ILE A 137 18.95 -9.06 11.25
CA ILE A 137 18.04 -10.20 11.40
C ILE A 137 16.83 -9.99 10.51
N THR A 138 16.66 -10.87 9.54
CA THR A 138 15.50 -10.89 8.64
C THR A 138 14.56 -12.02 9.04
N VAL A 139 13.27 -11.78 9.05
CA VAL A 139 12.26 -12.83 9.23
C VAL A 139 11.35 -12.94 8.02
N SER A 140 10.84 -14.12 7.77
CA SER A 140 9.93 -14.43 6.67
C SER A 140 8.98 -15.56 7.08
N ASN A 141 8.11 -15.98 6.18
CA ASN A 141 7.05 -16.97 6.36
C ASN A 141 5.76 -16.43 6.97
N SER A 142 4.70 -16.47 6.18
CA SER A 142 3.31 -16.17 6.57
C SER A 142 3.09 -14.83 7.27
N LEU A 143 3.95 -13.85 7.00
CA LEU A 143 3.86 -12.52 7.60
C LEU A 143 2.75 -11.71 6.95
N ASP A 144 2.02 -10.98 7.79
CA ASP A 144 1.07 -9.94 7.45
C ASP A 144 1.21 -8.75 8.41
N GLU A 145 0.41 -7.72 8.20
CA GLU A 145 0.41 -6.50 9.00
C GLU A 145 0.14 -6.76 10.48
N TYR A 146 -0.72 -7.73 10.80
CA TYR A 146 -1.09 -8.07 12.19
C TYR A 146 0.03 -8.82 12.89
N LEU A 147 0.59 -9.84 12.24
CA LEU A 147 1.70 -10.59 12.81
C LEU A 147 2.96 -9.72 12.99
N ILE A 148 3.23 -8.81 12.06
CA ILE A 148 4.34 -7.85 12.21
C ILE A 148 4.11 -6.93 13.42
N GLN A 149 2.89 -6.47 13.64
CA GLN A 149 2.54 -5.67 14.81
C GLN A 149 2.73 -6.47 16.10
N ASP A 150 2.27 -7.71 16.13
CA ASP A 150 2.41 -8.60 17.29
C ASP A 150 3.88 -8.88 17.62
N LEU A 151 4.72 -9.11 16.60
CA LEU A 151 6.15 -9.31 16.78
C LEU A 151 6.83 -8.07 17.40
N TRP A 152 6.43 -6.87 17.00
CA TRP A 152 6.93 -5.64 17.61
C TRP A 152 6.50 -5.48 19.06
N MET A 153 5.23 -5.79 19.38
CA MET A 153 4.75 -5.75 20.77
C MET A 153 5.48 -6.75 21.67
N GLN A 154 5.96 -7.86 21.10
CA GLN A 154 6.76 -8.86 21.81
C GLN A 154 8.28 -8.53 21.85
N ASP A 155 8.68 -7.34 21.45
CA ASP A 155 10.08 -6.88 21.42
C ASP A 155 10.99 -7.78 20.57
N ALA A 156 10.47 -8.33 19.47
CA ALA A 156 11.27 -9.09 18.51
C ALA A 156 12.39 -8.23 17.91
N LYS A 157 13.60 -8.77 17.80
CA LYS A 157 14.75 -8.06 17.26
C LYS A 157 14.87 -8.31 15.76
N ILE A 158 14.16 -7.53 14.99
CA ILE A 158 14.00 -7.72 13.54
C ILE A 158 14.36 -6.43 12.79
N ASP A 159 15.25 -6.54 11.83
CA ASP A 159 15.70 -5.44 10.99
C ASP A 159 14.97 -5.40 9.64
N ALA A 160 14.56 -6.57 9.13
CA ALA A 160 13.88 -6.70 7.85
C ALA A 160 12.84 -7.82 7.85
N PHE A 161 11.82 -7.64 7.01
CA PHE A 161 10.73 -8.58 6.82
C PHE A 161 10.66 -9.03 5.36
N GLY A 162 10.56 -10.35 5.16
CA GLY A 162 10.23 -10.95 3.88
C GLY A 162 8.75 -11.31 3.84
N VAL A 163 7.92 -10.50 3.19
CA VAL A 163 6.47 -10.68 3.15
C VAL A 163 6.07 -11.20 1.78
N GLY A 164 5.42 -12.36 1.73
CA GLY A 164 5.14 -13.07 0.49
C GLY A 164 3.66 -13.25 0.21
N GLU A 165 3.17 -14.48 0.36
CA GLU A 165 1.81 -14.90 0.00
C GLU A 165 0.73 -13.96 0.49
N ARG A 166 0.72 -13.63 1.78
CA ARG A 166 -0.36 -12.80 2.36
C ARG A 166 -0.42 -11.38 1.82
N LEU A 167 0.73 -10.83 1.39
CA LEU A 167 0.79 -9.53 0.74
C LEU A 167 0.30 -9.61 -0.70
N ILE A 168 0.82 -10.57 -1.49
CA ILE A 168 0.52 -10.65 -2.92
C ILE A 168 -0.93 -11.07 -3.20
N THR A 169 -1.52 -11.86 -2.30
CA THR A 169 -2.93 -12.27 -2.40
C THR A 169 -3.88 -11.26 -1.74
N ALA A 170 -3.35 -10.19 -1.13
CA ALA A 170 -4.11 -9.24 -0.32
C ALA A 170 -5.06 -9.96 0.65
N LYS A 171 -4.53 -10.92 1.44
CA LYS A 171 -5.28 -11.92 2.20
C LYS A 171 -6.37 -11.34 3.08
N SER A 172 -6.15 -10.17 3.66
CA SER A 172 -7.13 -9.48 4.52
C SER A 172 -8.32 -8.94 3.72
N GLU A 173 -8.05 -8.42 2.49
CA GLU A 173 -9.07 -7.88 1.59
C GLU A 173 -8.71 -8.19 0.13
N PRO A 174 -8.99 -9.42 -0.34
CA PRO A 174 -8.50 -9.88 -1.66
C PRO A 174 -9.24 -9.26 -2.85
N VAL A 175 -10.34 -8.54 -2.60
CA VAL A 175 -11.18 -7.94 -3.65
C VAL A 175 -11.49 -6.49 -3.32
N PHE A 176 -11.20 -5.59 -4.26
CA PHE A 176 -11.74 -4.24 -4.19
C PHE A 176 -13.23 -4.26 -4.49
N GLY A 177 -14.06 -3.82 -3.54
CA GLY A 177 -15.50 -3.70 -3.70
C GLY A 177 -15.87 -2.56 -4.63
N CYS A 178 -15.56 -2.69 -5.93
CA CYS A 178 -15.88 -1.67 -6.92
C CYS A 178 -17.35 -1.75 -7.34
N VAL A 179 -17.97 -0.58 -7.50
CA VAL A 179 -19.33 -0.43 -8.03
C VAL A 179 -19.35 0.63 -9.12
N TYR A 180 -20.20 0.43 -10.12
CA TYR A 180 -20.47 1.41 -11.16
C TYR A 180 -21.86 2.01 -10.95
N LYS A 181 -21.98 3.33 -11.02
CA LYS A 181 -23.23 4.06 -10.92
C LYS A 181 -23.31 5.10 -12.02
N LEU A 182 -24.40 5.07 -12.78
CA LEU A 182 -24.73 6.12 -13.73
C LEU A 182 -25.13 7.39 -12.99
N VAL A 183 -24.47 8.49 -13.28
CA VAL A 183 -24.71 9.79 -12.64
C VAL A 183 -25.17 10.89 -13.59
N ALA A 184 -24.98 10.72 -14.89
CA ALA A 184 -25.46 11.63 -15.92
C ALA A 184 -25.48 10.92 -17.27
N VAL A 185 -26.28 11.43 -18.20
CA VAL A 185 -26.27 11.11 -19.63
C VAL A 185 -26.30 12.41 -20.41
N GLU A 186 -25.77 12.40 -21.63
CA GLU A 186 -25.93 13.48 -22.59
C GLU A 186 -27.21 13.24 -23.40
N ASP A 187 -28.03 14.25 -23.56
CA ASP A 187 -29.23 14.19 -24.39
C ASP A 187 -28.89 14.45 -25.88
N LYS A 188 -29.90 14.45 -26.76
CA LYS A 188 -29.73 14.66 -28.18
C LYS A 188 -29.24 16.07 -28.56
N ASP A 189 -29.43 17.00 -27.66
CA ASP A 189 -29.08 18.42 -27.84
C ASP A 189 -27.71 18.74 -27.20
N GLY A 190 -27.03 17.74 -26.63
CA GLY A 190 -25.72 17.87 -25.99
C GLY A 190 -25.78 18.33 -24.52
N ASN A 191 -26.98 18.37 -23.90
CA ASN A 191 -27.11 18.79 -22.52
C ASN A 191 -26.83 17.61 -21.58
N ILE A 192 -26.19 17.90 -20.45
CA ILE A 192 -25.93 16.89 -19.42
C ILE A 192 -27.16 16.74 -18.54
N VAL A 193 -27.83 15.60 -18.64
CA VAL A 193 -29.00 15.26 -17.83
C VAL A 193 -28.58 14.43 -16.63
N PRO A 194 -28.72 14.95 -15.39
CA PRO A 194 -28.33 14.23 -14.19
C PRO A 194 -29.16 12.98 -13.96
N LYS A 195 -28.53 11.91 -13.46
CA LYS A 195 -29.17 10.66 -13.06
C LYS A 195 -28.77 10.31 -11.65
N ILE A 196 -29.71 9.79 -10.88
CA ILE A 196 -29.51 9.38 -9.49
C ILE A 196 -30.15 8.01 -9.24
N LYS A 197 -29.42 7.16 -8.54
CA LYS A 197 -29.99 5.94 -7.97
C LYS A 197 -30.50 6.24 -6.57
N ILE A 198 -31.81 6.14 -6.36
CA ILE A 198 -32.42 6.19 -5.04
C ILE A 198 -32.33 4.80 -4.40
N SER A 199 -31.91 4.73 -3.15
CA SER A 199 -31.75 3.48 -2.38
C SER A 199 -32.17 3.72 -0.94
N GLU A 200 -32.75 2.70 -0.30
CA GLU A 200 -33.03 2.71 1.13
C GLU A 200 -31.75 2.87 1.97
N ASN A 201 -30.64 2.36 1.47
CA ASN A 201 -29.33 2.60 2.08
C ASN A 201 -28.75 3.92 1.56
N VAL A 202 -28.72 4.94 2.41
CA VAL A 202 -28.22 6.29 2.10
C VAL A 202 -26.78 6.24 1.55
N GLY A 203 -25.91 5.37 2.07
CA GLY A 203 -24.55 5.19 1.58
C GLY A 203 -24.44 4.66 0.14
N LYS A 204 -25.55 4.20 -0.46
CA LYS A 204 -25.63 3.78 -1.87
C LYS A 204 -26.23 4.83 -2.79
N ILE A 205 -26.66 5.97 -2.27
CA ILE A 205 -27.15 7.10 -3.06
C ILE A 205 -25.94 7.84 -3.60
N THR A 206 -25.89 8.03 -4.92
CA THR A 206 -24.79 8.72 -5.59
C THR A 206 -25.09 10.19 -5.75
N THR A 207 -24.09 11.04 -5.69
CA THR A 207 -24.20 12.44 -6.10
C THR A 207 -24.36 12.48 -7.63
N PRO A 208 -25.47 13.03 -8.17
CA PRO A 208 -25.73 13.07 -9.61
C PRO A 208 -24.84 14.09 -10.32
N HIS A 209 -24.98 14.13 -11.66
CA HIS A 209 -24.29 15.04 -12.56
C HIS A 209 -22.83 14.68 -12.88
N PHE A 210 -22.28 15.30 -13.94
CA PHE A 210 -20.87 15.26 -14.29
C PHE A 210 -20.11 16.26 -13.41
N LYS A 211 -19.02 15.84 -12.75
CA LYS A 211 -18.43 16.57 -11.62
C LYS A 211 -16.93 16.79 -11.75
N LYS A 212 -16.43 17.82 -11.04
CA LYS A 212 -15.02 18.05 -10.75
C LYS A 212 -14.75 17.79 -9.26
N LEU A 213 -13.54 17.43 -8.93
CA LEU A 213 -13.07 17.27 -7.56
C LEU A 213 -11.88 18.17 -7.31
N TYR A 214 -11.93 18.93 -6.24
CA TYR A 214 -10.86 19.82 -5.78
C TYR A 214 -10.41 19.42 -4.39
N ARG A 215 -9.14 19.67 -4.10
CA ARG A 215 -8.61 19.67 -2.73
C ARG A 215 -8.18 21.07 -2.36
N PHE A 216 -8.64 21.52 -1.21
CA PHE A 216 -8.30 22.83 -0.67
C PHE A 216 -7.11 22.73 0.26
N TYR A 217 -6.17 23.64 0.09
CA TYR A 217 -4.99 23.77 0.93
C TYR A 217 -4.98 25.16 1.56
N GLY A 218 -4.70 25.24 2.86
CA GLY A 218 -4.48 26.52 3.53
C GLY A 218 -3.27 27.24 2.98
N ARG A 219 -3.40 28.49 2.55
CA ARG A 219 -2.28 29.26 1.97
C ARG A 219 -1.14 29.43 2.97
N ASP A 220 -1.46 29.57 4.27
CA ASP A 220 -0.48 29.78 5.33
C ASP A 220 0.25 28.50 5.74
N THR A 221 -0.42 27.37 5.66
CA THR A 221 0.06 26.11 6.21
C THR A 221 0.49 25.08 5.17
N GLY A 222 0.02 25.23 3.91
CA GLY A 222 0.18 24.23 2.86
C GLY A 222 -0.52 22.89 3.16
N LYS A 223 -1.30 22.79 4.26
CA LYS A 223 -2.00 21.57 4.64
C LYS A 223 -3.35 21.46 3.95
N ALA A 224 -3.75 20.23 3.64
CA ALA A 224 -5.08 19.95 3.12
C ALA A 224 -6.16 20.28 4.19
N ILE A 225 -7.20 20.99 3.79
CA ILE A 225 -8.28 21.44 4.67
C ILE A 225 -9.57 20.67 4.39
N ALA A 226 -9.91 20.45 3.11
CA ALA A 226 -11.14 19.82 2.67
C ALA A 226 -11.00 19.29 1.23
N ASP A 227 -11.83 18.31 0.88
CA ASP A 227 -12.11 17.92 -0.50
C ASP A 227 -13.48 18.45 -0.90
N TYR A 228 -13.61 18.98 -2.11
CA TYR A 228 -14.78 19.71 -2.57
C TYR A 228 -15.20 19.25 -3.96
N ILE A 229 -16.48 18.96 -4.13
CA ILE A 229 -17.06 18.54 -5.39
C ILE A 229 -17.93 19.66 -5.98
N THR A 230 -17.72 19.95 -7.26
CA THR A 230 -18.55 20.86 -8.05
C THR A 230 -19.19 20.13 -9.22
N VAL A 231 -20.22 20.70 -9.81
CA VAL A 231 -20.66 20.35 -11.15
C VAL A 231 -19.56 20.75 -12.15
N TYR A 232 -19.48 20.06 -13.30
CA TYR A 232 -18.36 20.20 -14.21
C TYR A 232 -18.20 21.61 -14.81
N ASP A 233 -19.28 22.31 -15.05
CA ASP A 233 -19.36 23.66 -15.60
C ASP A 233 -19.26 24.78 -14.55
N GLU A 234 -19.34 24.44 -13.26
CA GLU A 234 -19.12 25.42 -12.18
C GLU A 234 -17.67 25.91 -12.19
N THR A 235 -17.53 27.23 -12.00
CA THR A 235 -16.24 27.87 -11.76
C THR A 235 -16.04 28.11 -10.28
N LEU A 236 -14.89 27.71 -9.77
CA LEU A 236 -14.49 27.91 -8.37
C LEU A 236 -13.57 29.14 -8.29
N ASP A 237 -13.92 30.10 -7.43
CA ASP A 237 -13.11 31.27 -7.12
C ASP A 237 -12.52 31.08 -5.72
N ASP A 238 -11.25 30.72 -5.65
CA ASP A 238 -10.52 30.47 -4.39
C ASP A 238 -9.95 31.76 -3.77
N THR A 239 -10.29 32.93 -4.32
CA THR A 239 -9.99 34.23 -3.73
C THR A 239 -11.06 34.70 -2.74
N LYS A 240 -12.20 34.02 -2.71
CA LYS A 240 -13.36 34.33 -1.84
C LYS A 240 -13.57 33.25 -0.81
N ASP A 241 -14.16 33.65 0.31
CA ASP A 241 -14.61 32.72 1.33
C ASP A 241 -15.70 31.81 0.76
N LEU A 242 -15.65 30.52 1.11
CA LEU A 242 -16.56 29.53 0.58
C LEU A 242 -17.22 28.73 1.71
N GLU A 243 -18.55 28.74 1.78
CA GLU A 243 -19.30 27.83 2.66
C GLU A 243 -19.37 26.44 2.01
N ILE A 244 -18.93 25.45 2.74
CA ILE A 244 -18.98 24.03 2.37
C ILE A 244 -19.80 23.27 3.39
N PHE A 245 -20.42 22.14 2.98
CA PHE A 245 -21.23 21.31 3.86
C PHE A 245 -21.03 19.82 3.59
N ASP A 246 -21.34 19.00 4.58
CA ASP A 246 -21.36 17.54 4.45
C ASP A 246 -22.66 17.12 3.72
N PRO A 247 -22.59 16.45 2.55
CA PRO A 247 -23.78 16.05 1.80
C PRO A 247 -24.66 15.05 2.54
N SER A 248 -24.11 14.29 3.48
CA SER A 248 -24.88 13.36 4.33
C SER A 248 -25.47 14.02 5.57
N ALA A 249 -25.05 15.24 5.89
CA ALA A 249 -25.46 16.02 7.05
C ALA A 249 -25.43 17.53 6.74
N THR A 250 -26.35 17.99 5.90
CA THR A 250 -26.32 19.35 5.29
C THR A 250 -26.33 20.50 6.30
N TRP A 251 -26.69 20.24 7.57
CA TRP A 251 -26.56 21.19 8.67
C TRP A 251 -25.13 21.38 9.17
N LYS A 252 -24.21 20.45 8.87
CA LYS A 252 -22.80 20.58 9.18
C LYS A 252 -22.13 21.43 8.12
N LYS A 253 -22.03 22.70 8.40
CA LYS A 253 -21.43 23.68 7.50
C LYS A 253 -20.13 24.21 8.04
N LYS A 254 -19.23 24.59 7.13
CA LYS A 254 -17.96 25.23 7.46
C LYS A 254 -17.65 26.29 6.40
N THR A 255 -17.25 27.47 6.82
CA THR A 255 -16.68 28.46 5.92
C THR A 255 -15.16 28.24 5.84
N VAL A 256 -14.65 28.15 4.65
CA VAL A 256 -13.20 28.03 4.36
C VAL A 256 -12.70 29.37 3.87
N TYR A 257 -11.61 29.85 4.47
CA TYR A 257 -10.97 31.12 4.17
C TYR A 257 -9.52 30.85 3.75
N ASN A 258 -8.92 31.81 3.04
CA ASN A 258 -7.50 31.85 2.73
C ASN A 258 -6.94 30.51 2.26
N PHE A 259 -7.56 29.93 1.24
CA PHE A 259 -7.21 28.64 0.69
C PHE A 259 -6.81 28.71 -0.78
N THR A 260 -6.17 27.67 -1.28
CA THR A 260 -5.92 27.40 -2.70
C THR A 260 -6.66 26.14 -3.09
N ALA A 261 -7.39 26.17 -4.19
CA ALA A 261 -8.13 25.03 -4.73
C ALA A 261 -7.31 24.32 -5.82
N ARG A 262 -6.92 23.08 -5.58
CA ARG A 262 -6.22 22.25 -6.55
C ARG A 262 -7.19 21.25 -7.19
N PRO A 263 -7.37 21.25 -8.54
CA PRO A 263 -8.13 20.21 -9.20
C PRO A 263 -7.38 18.87 -9.08
N LEU A 264 -8.11 17.81 -8.75
CA LEU A 264 -7.54 16.46 -8.57
C LEU A 264 -7.73 15.57 -9.81
N LEU A 265 -8.68 15.89 -10.68
CA LEU A 265 -8.89 15.13 -11.90
C LEU A 265 -7.85 15.55 -12.94
N VAL A 266 -7.13 14.56 -13.46
CA VAL A 266 -6.18 14.74 -14.57
C VAL A 266 -6.64 13.93 -15.77
N PRO A 267 -6.58 14.47 -17.00
CA PRO A 267 -6.94 13.72 -18.18
C PRO A 267 -5.93 12.60 -18.44
N VAL A 268 -6.41 11.37 -18.55
CA VAL A 268 -5.60 10.19 -18.88
C VAL A 268 -5.72 9.89 -20.39
N PHE A 269 -6.91 10.05 -20.94
CA PHE A 269 -7.19 9.90 -22.36
C PHE A 269 -7.93 11.13 -22.87
N LEU A 270 -7.55 11.62 -24.05
CA LEU A 270 -8.25 12.66 -24.81
C LEU A 270 -8.37 12.21 -26.26
N GLY A 271 -9.59 12.23 -26.80
CA GLY A 271 -9.86 11.78 -28.17
C GLY A 271 -9.34 10.36 -28.46
N GLY A 272 -9.50 9.44 -27.51
CA GLY A 272 -9.03 8.05 -27.61
C GLY A 272 -7.51 7.86 -27.48
N LYS A 273 -6.75 8.92 -27.28
CA LYS A 273 -5.28 8.86 -27.11
C LYS A 273 -4.90 9.07 -25.66
N ARG A 274 -3.98 8.23 -25.16
CA ARG A 274 -3.40 8.42 -23.81
C ARG A 274 -2.53 9.66 -23.80
N VAL A 275 -2.84 10.62 -22.90
CA VAL A 275 -2.13 11.90 -22.77
C VAL A 275 -1.22 11.95 -21.55
N VAL A 276 -1.38 11.03 -20.61
CA VAL A 276 -0.54 10.94 -19.42
C VAL A 276 0.61 9.96 -19.66
N ARG A 277 1.84 10.38 -19.32
CA ARG A 277 2.98 9.46 -19.29
C ARG A 277 2.85 8.58 -18.05
N GLN A 278 2.92 7.27 -18.23
CA GLN A 278 2.95 6.34 -17.11
C GLN A 278 4.27 6.53 -16.34
N PRO A 279 4.23 6.96 -15.07
CA PRO A 279 5.47 7.11 -14.29
C PRO A 279 6.07 5.73 -14.00
N GLN A 280 7.39 5.69 -13.93
CA GLN A 280 8.11 4.49 -13.48
C GLN A 280 7.80 4.20 -12.00
N PRO A 281 7.89 2.94 -11.55
CA PRO A 281 7.60 2.56 -10.16
C PRO A 281 8.37 3.37 -9.12
N ALA A 282 9.64 3.66 -9.37
CA ALA A 282 10.48 4.48 -8.49
C ALA A 282 9.94 5.92 -8.31
N GLY A 283 9.37 6.51 -9.37
CA GLY A 283 8.72 7.82 -9.30
C GLY A 283 7.40 7.80 -8.52
N ASN A 284 6.71 6.68 -8.51
CA ASN A 284 5.44 6.50 -7.78
C ASN A 284 5.66 6.26 -6.28
N SER A 285 6.78 5.64 -5.89
CA SER A 285 7.07 5.40 -4.46
C SER A 285 7.21 6.69 -3.64
N GLY A 286 7.54 7.81 -4.29
CA GLY A 286 7.59 9.13 -3.65
C GLY A 286 6.22 9.76 -3.36
N LEU A 287 5.12 9.18 -3.87
CA LEU A 287 3.75 9.65 -3.59
C LEU A 287 3.23 9.19 -2.22
N LEU A 288 3.88 8.21 -1.62
CA LEU A 288 3.56 7.72 -0.29
C LEU A 288 4.43 8.44 0.74
N PRO A 289 3.88 8.79 1.91
CA PRO A 289 4.68 9.37 2.98
C PRO A 289 5.81 8.40 3.34
N PRO A 290 7.03 8.89 3.66
CA PRO A 290 8.15 8.02 4.04
C PRO A 290 7.73 7.13 5.21
N ALA A 291 7.99 5.83 5.10
CA ALA A 291 7.77 4.86 6.15
C ALA A 291 8.74 5.14 7.31
N GLY A 292 8.40 6.05 8.20
CA GLY A 292 9.27 6.49 9.31
C GLY A 292 8.69 7.62 10.14
N GLY A 293 7.61 8.27 9.70
CA GLY A 293 6.78 9.06 10.61
C GLY A 293 6.04 8.10 11.53
N HIS A 294 6.08 8.31 12.84
CA HIS A 294 5.30 7.59 13.82
C HIS A 294 3.91 7.25 13.26
N PRO A 295 3.36 6.07 13.52
CA PRO A 295 1.97 5.77 13.20
C PRO A 295 1.08 6.61 14.14
N VAL A 296 0.95 7.89 13.85
CA VAL A 296 -0.23 8.64 14.22
C VAL A 296 -1.34 7.93 13.45
N GLY A 297 -2.22 7.29 14.21
CA GLY A 297 -3.16 6.29 13.79
C GLY A 297 -3.60 6.39 12.33
N ARG A 298 -3.27 5.39 11.53
CA ARG A 298 -3.78 5.21 10.16
C ARG A 298 -5.31 5.32 10.10
N GLY A 299 -6.01 5.11 11.23
CA GLY A 299 -7.43 5.34 11.41
C GLY A 299 -7.84 6.81 11.39
N GLU A 300 -7.02 7.75 11.85
CA GLU A 300 -7.37 9.17 11.83
C GLU A 300 -7.04 9.86 10.52
N ALA A 301 -5.91 9.54 9.88
CA ALA A 301 -5.59 10.10 8.56
C ALA A 301 -6.57 9.62 7.47
N LEU A 302 -7.02 8.37 7.52
CA LEU A 302 -8.06 7.85 6.62
C LEU A 302 -9.46 8.36 7.02
N ARG A 303 -9.73 8.62 8.29
CA ARG A 303 -11.00 9.23 8.73
C ARG A 303 -11.07 10.72 8.41
N GLN A 304 -9.93 11.43 8.37
CA GLN A 304 -9.88 12.85 7.96
C GLN A 304 -9.93 13.03 6.44
N SER A 305 -9.48 12.04 5.64
CA SER A 305 -9.58 12.09 4.17
C SER A 305 -10.93 11.67 3.63
N SER A 306 -11.82 11.12 4.44
CA SER A 306 -13.15 10.65 4.01
C SER A 306 -14.27 11.70 4.16
N GLN A 307 -13.99 12.90 4.61
CA GLN A 307 -14.98 13.99 4.59
C GLN A 307 -14.95 14.68 3.22
N LEU A 308 -15.62 14.06 2.25
CA LEU A 308 -16.01 14.72 1.01
C LEU A 308 -17.06 15.76 1.35
N LEU A 309 -16.67 17.02 1.27
CA LEU A 309 -17.58 18.14 1.47
C LEU A 309 -18.03 18.63 0.09
N CYS A 310 -19.34 18.62 -0.15
CA CYS A 310 -19.93 19.15 -1.39
C CYS A 310 -20.32 20.61 -1.20
N GLY A 311 -20.07 21.42 -2.21
CA GLY A 311 -20.62 22.76 -2.31
C GLY A 311 -22.09 22.73 -2.75
N PRO A 312 -22.78 23.86 -2.67
CA PRO A 312 -24.15 23.96 -3.13
C PRO A 312 -24.17 23.70 -4.65
N VAL A 313 -24.75 22.57 -5.03
CA VAL A 313 -25.19 22.39 -6.41
C VAL A 313 -26.29 23.43 -6.60
N ARG A 314 -25.96 24.60 -7.17
CA ARG A 314 -26.94 25.60 -7.56
C ARG A 314 -27.72 25.09 -8.77
N GLN A 315 -28.55 24.14 -8.55
CA GLN A 315 -29.82 23.90 -9.22
C GLN A 315 -30.49 22.80 -8.43
N ALA A 316 -31.30 23.22 -7.46
CA ALA A 316 -32.40 22.39 -7.03
C ALA A 316 -33.13 21.99 -8.33
N VAL A 317 -33.22 20.69 -8.60
CA VAL A 317 -34.20 20.20 -9.56
C VAL A 317 -35.54 20.62 -8.98
N GLU A 318 -36.02 21.74 -9.45
CA GLU A 318 -37.47 22.05 -9.30
C GLU A 318 -38.18 20.96 -10.11
N HIS A 319 -38.59 19.92 -9.41
CA HIS A 319 -39.61 19.05 -9.93
C HIS A 319 -40.89 19.87 -10.10
N PRO A 320 -41.38 20.06 -11.33
CA PRO A 320 -42.76 20.50 -11.45
C PRO A 320 -43.61 19.43 -10.78
N ALA A 321 -44.38 19.85 -9.79
CA ALA A 321 -45.44 19.05 -9.21
C ALA A 321 -46.45 18.75 -10.30
N GLY A 322 -46.30 17.65 -11.01
CA GLY A 322 -47.11 17.25 -12.14
C GLY A 322 -47.25 15.74 -12.19
N SER A 323 -48.34 15.29 -11.53
CA SER A 323 -49.08 14.05 -11.80
C SER A 323 -48.30 12.77 -12.04
N ALA A 324 -48.17 11.97 -10.99
CA ALA A 324 -47.93 10.53 -11.11
C ALA A 324 -49.07 9.88 -11.94
N PRO A 325 -48.78 9.04 -12.93
CA PRO A 325 -49.81 8.23 -13.58
C PRO A 325 -50.30 7.18 -12.59
N GLN A 326 -51.57 7.26 -12.21
CA GLN A 326 -52.29 6.20 -11.50
C GLN A 326 -52.32 4.97 -12.41
N SER A 327 -51.52 3.97 -12.13
CA SER A 327 -51.72 2.64 -12.72
C SER A 327 -52.96 2.01 -12.08
N LYS A 328 -54.06 1.96 -12.81
CA LYS A 328 -55.22 1.13 -12.51
C LYS A 328 -54.82 -0.34 -12.61
N ILE A 329 -54.60 -0.97 -11.49
CA ILE A 329 -54.59 -2.44 -11.41
C ILE A 329 -56.06 -2.89 -11.45
N SER A 330 -56.50 -3.38 -12.61
CA SER A 330 -57.78 -4.06 -12.75
C SER A 330 -57.69 -5.41 -12.07
N LYS A 331 -58.48 -5.60 -11.00
CA LYS A 331 -58.84 -6.93 -10.51
C LYS A 331 -59.78 -7.57 -11.52
N LYS A 332 -59.39 -8.74 -12.07
CA LYS A 332 -60.33 -9.75 -12.55
C LYS A 332 -59.79 -11.13 -12.30
N ALA A 333 -60.63 -11.86 -11.53
CA ALA A 333 -60.86 -13.30 -11.39
C ALA A 333 -59.65 -14.24 -11.28
#